data_59e693f4ff668b5b15ec8742ec681636
#
_entry.id   59e693f4ff668b5b15ec8742ec681636
#
_cell.length_a   1.000
_cell.length_b   1.000
_cell.length_c   1.000
_cell.angle_alpha   90.00
_cell.angle_beta   90.00
_cell.angle_gamma   90.00
#
_symmetry.space_group_name_H-M   'P 1'
#
loop_
_entity.id
_entity.type
_entity.pdbx_description
1 polymer ?
#
loop_
_entity_poly.entity_id
_entity_poly.type
_entity_poly.pdbx_seq_one_letter_code
_entity_poly.pdbx_strand_id
1 'polypeptide(L)' 'MVDMEKVKVLTSILEERSGLDVREAVARNIHYLDGYESYLYRDEVKYLLETLDVEEEPPF' A
#
# COMPACT_ATOMS: atom_id res chain seq x y z
N MET A 1 -7.42 -6.74 -11.79
CA MET A 1 -7.54 -7.94 -10.93
C MET A 1 -6.39 -7.96 -9.93
N VAL A 2 -6.68 -8.29 -8.68
CA VAL A 2 -5.66 -8.34 -7.64
C VAL A 2 -4.78 -9.58 -7.81
N ASP A 3 -3.46 -9.37 -7.72
CA ASP A 3 -2.47 -10.44 -7.80
C ASP A 3 -1.86 -10.59 -6.40
N MET A 4 -2.05 -11.75 -5.78
CA MET A 4 -1.58 -11.98 -4.41
C MET A 4 -0.06 -11.94 -4.29
N GLU A 5 0.66 -12.28 -5.36
CA GLU A 5 2.13 -12.12 -5.36
C GLU A 5 2.51 -10.65 -5.26
N LYS A 6 1.77 -9.80 -5.99
CA LYS A 6 2.00 -8.36 -5.90
C LYS A 6 1.63 -7.82 -4.53
N VAL A 7 0.59 -8.37 -3.90
CA VAL A 7 0.21 -7.97 -2.54
C VAL A 7 1.37 -8.21 -1.58
N LYS A 8 2.01 -9.36 -1.68
CA LYS A 8 3.17 -9.68 -0.82
C LYS A 8 4.32 -8.72 -1.06
N VAL A 9 4.63 -8.45 -2.32
CA VAL A 9 5.71 -7.54 -2.68
C VAL A 9 5.39 -6.13 -2.18
N LEU A 10 4.17 -5.67 -2.42
CA LEU A 10 3.74 -4.35 -1.99
C LEU A 10 3.83 -4.19 -0.47
N THR A 11 3.35 -5.19 0.27
CA THR A 11 3.42 -5.18 1.72
C THR A 11 4.86 -5.03 2.21
N SER A 12 5.77 -5.82 1.63
CA SER A 12 7.19 -5.76 1.97
C SER A 12 7.79 -4.39 1.69
N ILE A 13 7.48 -3.83 0.53
CA ILE A 13 7.98 -2.51 0.13
C ILE A 13 7.52 -1.45 1.12
N LEU A 14 6.24 -1.46 1.44
CA LEU A 14 5.67 -0.44 2.32
C LEU A 14 6.22 -0.54 3.74
N GLU A 15 6.31 -1.74 4.28
CA GLU A 15 6.86 -1.94 5.61
C GLU A 15 8.33 -1.54 5.69
N GLU A 16 9.10 -1.92 4.69
CA GLU A 16 10.54 -1.62 4.65
C GLU A 16 10.80 -0.13 4.53
N ARG A 17 10.07 0.56 3.66
CA ARG A 17 10.28 1.99 3.44
C ARG A 17 9.77 2.85 4.57
N SER A 18 8.67 2.45 5.19
CA SER A 18 8.05 3.25 6.24
C SER A 18 8.61 2.95 7.63
N GLY A 19 9.06 1.74 7.86
CA GLY A 19 9.44 1.28 9.19
C GLY A 19 8.24 1.08 10.10
N LEU A 20 7.04 1.10 9.53
CA LEU A 20 5.78 0.95 10.26
C LEU A 20 5.20 -0.43 9.97
N ASP A 21 4.14 -0.82 10.70
CA ASP A 21 3.45 -2.05 10.36
C ASP A 21 2.67 -1.86 9.05
N VAL A 22 2.17 -2.98 8.51
CA VAL A 22 1.52 -2.95 7.19
C VAL A 22 0.30 -2.03 7.17
N ARG A 23 -0.45 -1.99 8.26
CA ARG A 23 -1.67 -1.18 8.33
C ARG A 23 -1.35 0.31 8.22
N GLU A 24 -0.40 0.78 9.01
CA GLU A 24 0.04 2.17 8.96
C GLU A 24 0.68 2.51 7.62
N ALA A 25 1.51 1.61 7.11
CA ALA A 25 2.19 1.83 5.84
C ALA A 25 1.19 1.94 4.69
N VAL A 26 0.16 1.12 4.69
CA VAL A 26 -0.88 1.15 3.64
C VAL A 26 -1.68 2.44 3.72
N ALA A 27 -1.99 2.91 4.93
CA ALA A 27 -2.74 4.15 5.11
C ALA A 27 -1.97 5.35 4.54
N ARG A 28 -0.65 5.25 4.49
CA ARG A 28 0.23 6.34 4.03
C ARG A 28 0.94 6.01 2.72
N ASN A 29 0.38 5.10 1.93
CA ASN A 29 1.05 4.60 0.73
C ASN A 29 1.45 5.72 -0.25
N ILE A 30 0.70 6.82 -0.30
CA ILE A 30 1.00 7.92 -1.20
C ILE A 30 2.35 8.60 -0.90
N HIS A 31 2.88 8.36 0.29
CA HIS A 31 4.16 8.93 0.71
C HIS A 31 5.35 8.00 0.44
N TYR A 32 5.08 6.74 0.12
CA TYR A 32 6.12 5.71 0.00
C TYR A 32 6.23 5.09 -1.39
N LEU A 33 5.22 5.27 -2.22
CA LEU A 33 5.23 4.75 -3.59
C LEU A 33 5.40 5.91 -4.57
N ASP A 34 6.23 5.71 -5.59
CA ASP A 34 6.34 6.70 -6.66
C ASP A 34 5.15 6.55 -7.62
N GLY A 35 5.07 7.42 -8.63
CA GLY A 35 3.95 7.41 -9.57
C GLY A 35 3.81 6.10 -10.33
N TYR A 36 4.92 5.49 -10.70
CA TYR A 36 4.92 4.22 -11.42
C TYR A 36 4.44 3.09 -10.52
N GLU A 37 4.95 3.04 -9.29
CA GLU A 37 4.57 2.01 -8.33
C GLU A 37 3.10 2.14 -7.93
N SER A 38 2.62 3.37 -7.76
CA SER A 38 1.21 3.62 -7.46
C SER A 38 0.31 3.09 -8.57
N TYR A 39 0.72 3.25 -9.82
CA TYR A 39 0.00 2.72 -10.96
C TYR A 39 0.06 1.20 -11.01
N LEU A 40 1.26 0.64 -10.83
CA LEU A 40 1.50 -0.79 -10.92
C LEU A 40 0.72 -1.57 -9.86
N TYR A 41 0.68 -1.06 -8.64
CA TYR A 41 0.04 -1.73 -7.50
C TYR A 41 -1.33 -1.15 -7.15
N ARG A 42 -1.95 -0.42 -8.05
CA ARG A 42 -3.22 0.26 -7.79
C ARG A 42 -4.29 -0.67 -7.20
N ASP A 43 -4.50 -1.82 -7.84
CA ASP A 43 -5.53 -2.77 -7.39
C ASP A 43 -5.16 -3.41 -6.05
N GLU A 44 -3.87 -3.68 -5.87
CA GLU A 44 -3.36 -4.29 -4.65
C GLU A 44 -3.45 -3.34 -3.46
N VAL A 45 -3.18 -2.05 -3.67
CA VAL A 45 -3.34 -1.03 -2.64
C VAL A 45 -4.80 -0.96 -2.20
N LYS A 46 -5.72 -0.94 -3.17
CA LYS A 46 -7.14 -0.90 -2.88
C LYS A 46 -7.57 -2.14 -2.10
N TYR A 47 -7.07 -3.31 -2.50
CA TYR A 47 -7.35 -4.57 -1.82
C TYR A 47 -6.90 -4.51 -0.35
N LEU A 48 -5.71 -4.00 -0.09
CA LEU A 48 -5.18 -3.90 1.26
C LEU A 48 -5.99 -2.91 2.11
N LEU A 49 -6.36 -1.78 1.54
CA LEU A 49 -7.18 -0.80 2.25
C LEU A 49 -8.52 -1.40 2.68
N GLU A 50 -9.15 -2.14 1.79
CA GLU A 50 -10.43 -2.78 2.08
C GLU A 50 -10.29 -3.94 3.08
N THR A 51 -9.27 -4.77 2.88
CA THR A 51 -9.06 -5.97 3.70
C THR A 51 -8.65 -5.62 5.14
N LEU A 52 -7.81 -4.59 5.29
CA LEU A 52 -7.33 -4.17 6.61
C LEU A 52 -8.26 -3.15 7.27
N ASP A 53 -9.32 -2.75 6.57
CA ASP A 53 -10.27 -1.75 7.06
C ASP A 53 -9.57 -0.47 7.48
N VAL A 54 -8.69 0.02 6.62
CA VAL A 54 -7.89 1.21 6.85
C VAL A 54 -8.42 2.35 6.00
N GLU A 55 -8.56 3.53 6.59
CA GLU A 55 -8.90 4.73 5.84
C GLU A 55 -7.61 5.36 5.31
N GLU A 56 -7.64 5.76 4.05
CA GLU A 56 -6.50 6.44 3.43
C GLU A 56 -6.36 7.82 4.04
N GLU A 57 -5.17 8.14 4.55
CA GLU A 57 -4.92 9.44 5.14
C GLU A 57 -4.85 10.51 4.06
N PRO A 58 -5.44 11.69 4.30
CA PRO A 58 -5.29 12.78 3.36
C PRO A 58 -3.84 13.25 3.30
N PRO A 59 -3.41 13.87 2.20
CA PRO A 59 -2.02 14.30 2.03
C PRO A 59 -1.56 15.32 3.09
N PHE A 60 -2.49 16.00 3.68
CA PHE A 60 -2.23 16.93 4.81
C PHE A 60 -3.48 17.24 5.56
#